data_dc50345ebb8cf36cb32f4d5a4e7289a5
#
_entry.id   dc50345ebb8cf36cb32f4d5a4e7289a5
#
_cell.length_a   1.000
_cell.length_b   1.000
_cell.length_c   1.000
_cell.angle_alpha   90.00
_cell.angle_beta   90.00
_cell.angle_gamma   90.00
#
_symmetry.space_group_name_H-M   'P 1'
#
loop_
_entity.id
_entity.type
_entity.pdbx_description
1 polymer ?
#
loop_
_entity_poly.entity_id
_entity_poly.type
_entity_poly.pdbx_seq_one_letter_code
_entity_poly.pdbx_strand_id
1 'polypeptide(L)'
;MTSLSADKVERLGFYNLQELLEDDNLTYKIIRSCVSLNSAITEITKEDHPELSKSFFETANYLYPFGILTLSKIKKMNYKDVEKEYMDKVSSQTADYMHFMKENGVTNQSFIKGTFIGDDLNFCNEIRSAIEITISETNKLKSKN
;
A
#
# COMPACT_ATOMS: atom_id res chain seq x y z
N MET A 1 21.03 7.73 18.55
CA MET A 1 19.74 7.06 18.63
C MET A 1 19.16 6.94 17.25
N THR A 2 18.92 5.73 16.82
CA THR A 2 18.22 5.46 15.58
C THR A 2 16.78 5.97 15.69
N SER A 3 16.30 6.65 14.67
CA SER A 3 14.93 7.10 14.62
C SER A 3 13.99 5.89 14.70
N LEU A 4 13.05 5.90 15.65
CA LEU A 4 12.06 4.82 15.81
C LEU A 4 11.21 4.62 14.54
N SER A 5 11.04 5.69 13.73
CA SER A 5 10.26 5.61 12.51
C SER A 5 10.95 4.80 11.41
N ALA A 6 12.29 4.82 11.35
CA ALA A 6 13.04 4.04 10.37
C ALA A 6 12.90 2.53 10.59
N ASP A 7 12.73 2.10 11.84
CA ASP A 7 12.54 0.68 12.17
C ASP A 7 11.12 0.19 11.89
N LYS A 8 10.14 1.09 11.77
CA LYS A 8 8.73 0.76 11.55
C LYS A 8 8.34 0.73 10.08
N VAL A 9 9.14 1.34 9.21
CA VAL A 9 8.85 1.46 7.79
C VAL A 9 9.78 0.57 7.01
N GLU A 10 9.22 -0.51 6.46
CA GLU A 10 9.98 -1.51 5.71
C GLU A 10 9.93 -1.19 4.20
N ARG A 11 11.07 -1.37 3.55
CA ARG A 11 11.18 -1.22 2.10
C ARG A 11 10.46 -2.38 1.40
N LEU A 12 9.54 -2.06 0.50
CA LEU A 12 8.74 -3.03 -0.25
C LEU A 12 9.43 -3.53 -1.51
N GLY A 13 10.28 -2.72 -2.10
CA GLY A 13 10.96 -3.05 -3.35
C GLY A 13 11.91 -4.23 -3.30
N PHE A 14 12.08 -4.87 -2.15
CA PHE A 14 12.86 -6.10 -2.02
C PHE A 14 12.12 -7.34 -2.52
N TYR A 15 10.80 -7.26 -2.63
CA TYR A 15 9.98 -8.41 -3.04
C TYR A 15 9.69 -8.35 -4.52
N ASN A 16 9.63 -9.51 -5.19
CA ASN A 16 9.18 -9.57 -6.57
C ASN A 16 7.72 -10.04 -6.64
N LEU A 17 7.07 -9.75 -7.77
CA LEU A 17 5.65 -10.06 -7.93
C LEU A 17 5.36 -11.57 -7.86
N GLN A 18 6.29 -12.40 -8.32
CA GLN A 18 6.10 -13.85 -8.28
C GLN A 18 6.12 -14.39 -6.86
N GLU A 19 6.98 -13.87 -6.00
CA GLU A 19 7.00 -14.24 -4.58
C GLU A 19 5.67 -13.92 -3.90
N LEU A 20 5.06 -12.80 -4.27
CA LEU A 20 3.76 -12.40 -3.73
C LEU A 20 2.65 -13.40 -4.06
N LEU A 21 2.67 -13.96 -5.28
CA LEU A 21 1.63 -14.90 -5.72
C LEU A 21 1.69 -16.23 -4.98
N GLU A 22 2.82 -16.57 -4.40
CA GLU A 22 3.03 -17.86 -3.74
C GLU A 22 2.74 -17.85 -2.25
N ASP A 23 2.65 -16.69 -1.61
CA ASP A 23 2.49 -16.56 -0.16
C ASP A 23 1.42 -15.52 0.18
N ASP A 24 0.27 -16.00 0.69
CA ASP A 24 -0.84 -15.12 1.06
C ASP A 24 -0.48 -14.13 2.16
N ASN A 25 0.37 -14.53 3.12
CA ASN A 25 0.79 -13.64 4.20
C ASN A 25 1.64 -12.49 3.65
N LEU A 26 2.52 -12.79 2.72
CA LEU A 26 3.34 -11.78 2.06
C LEU A 26 2.47 -10.86 1.20
N THR A 27 1.54 -11.43 0.43
CA THR A 27 0.59 -10.66 -0.37
C THR A 27 -0.18 -9.67 0.50
N TYR A 28 -0.72 -10.13 1.63
CA TYR A 28 -1.45 -9.29 2.56
C TYR A 28 -0.58 -8.14 3.07
N LYS A 29 0.62 -8.47 3.54
CA LYS A 29 1.57 -7.47 4.07
C LYS A 29 1.86 -6.38 3.05
N ILE A 30 2.14 -6.76 1.82
CA ILE A 30 2.50 -5.82 0.76
C ILE A 30 1.31 -4.95 0.34
N ILE A 31 0.14 -5.56 0.13
CA ILE A 31 -1.06 -4.80 -0.25
C ILE A 31 -1.42 -3.80 0.85
N ARG A 32 -1.42 -4.25 2.11
CA ARG A 32 -1.68 -3.36 3.24
C ARG A 32 -0.68 -2.21 3.30
N SER A 33 0.60 -2.50 3.09
CA SER A 33 1.65 -1.48 3.08
C SER A 33 1.45 -0.48 1.95
N CYS A 34 1.06 -0.95 0.77
CA CYS A 34 0.77 -0.08 -0.38
C CYS A 34 -0.44 0.83 -0.10
N VAL A 35 -1.48 0.30 0.52
CA VAL A 35 -2.65 1.11 0.93
C VAL A 35 -2.20 2.20 1.91
N SER A 36 -1.43 1.82 2.92
CA SER A 36 -0.97 2.73 3.96
C SER A 36 -0.04 3.82 3.42
N LEU A 37 0.90 3.44 2.55
CA LEU A 37 1.84 4.37 1.93
C LEU A 37 1.12 5.39 1.06
N ASN A 38 0.24 4.93 0.18
CA ASN A 38 -0.52 5.82 -0.69
C ASN A 38 -1.45 6.72 0.10
N SER A 39 -2.05 6.22 1.19
CA SER A 39 -2.87 7.02 2.09
C SER A 39 -2.05 8.11 2.78
N ALA A 40 -0.84 7.79 3.23
CA ALA A 40 0.05 8.74 3.87
C ALA A 40 0.43 9.89 2.93
N ILE A 41 0.80 9.56 1.68
CA ILE A 41 1.15 10.58 0.69
C ILE A 41 -0.08 11.43 0.33
N THR A 42 -1.26 10.82 0.25
CA THR A 42 -2.51 11.56 0.04
C THR A 42 -2.65 12.67 1.08
N GLU A 43 -2.46 12.33 2.35
CA GLU A 43 -2.59 13.29 3.45
C GLU A 43 -1.52 14.39 3.39
N ILE A 44 -0.28 14.03 3.06
CA ILE A 44 0.83 14.99 3.01
C ILE A 44 0.69 15.97 1.84
N THR A 45 0.16 15.52 0.70
CA THR A 45 0.10 16.33 -0.53
C THR A 45 -1.22 17.08 -0.74
N LYS A 46 -2.25 16.79 0.05
CA LYS A 46 -3.61 17.28 -0.24
C LYS A 46 -3.75 18.80 -0.29
N GLU A 47 -2.99 19.55 0.48
CA GLU A 47 -3.07 21.01 0.52
C GLU A 47 -2.28 21.67 -0.60
N ASP A 48 -1.05 21.22 -0.81
CA ASP A 48 -0.13 21.85 -1.76
C ASP A 48 -0.23 21.30 -3.17
N HIS A 49 -0.64 20.04 -3.31
CA HIS A 49 -0.70 19.35 -4.61
C HIS A 49 -1.97 18.48 -4.70
N PRO A 50 -3.16 19.11 -4.75
CA PRO A 50 -4.44 18.37 -4.70
C PRO A 50 -4.65 17.36 -5.83
N GLU A 51 -4.16 17.65 -7.04
CA GLU A 51 -4.27 16.70 -8.16
C GLU A 51 -3.41 15.47 -7.94
N LEU A 52 -2.21 15.66 -7.41
CA LEU A 52 -1.32 14.57 -7.09
C LEU A 52 -1.88 13.73 -5.94
N SER A 53 -2.42 14.40 -4.92
CA SER A 53 -3.07 13.74 -3.79
C SER A 53 -4.21 12.84 -4.24
N LYS A 54 -5.02 13.30 -5.18
CA LYS A 54 -6.13 12.54 -5.74
C LYS A 54 -5.64 11.23 -6.38
N SER A 55 -4.54 11.30 -7.12
CA SER A 55 -3.95 10.11 -7.77
C SER A 55 -3.53 9.04 -6.76
N PHE A 56 -2.87 9.45 -5.68
CA PHE A 56 -2.47 8.52 -4.62
C PHE A 56 -3.68 7.95 -3.86
N PHE A 57 -4.67 8.79 -3.62
CA PHE A 57 -5.92 8.34 -3.01
C PHE A 57 -6.61 7.26 -3.85
N GLU A 58 -6.66 7.44 -5.16
CA GLU A 58 -7.27 6.46 -6.06
C GLU A 58 -6.57 5.11 -5.99
N THR A 59 -5.23 5.11 -5.92
CA THR A 59 -4.47 3.87 -5.77
C THR A 59 -4.75 3.19 -4.43
N ALA A 60 -4.74 3.96 -3.33
CA ALA A 60 -5.06 3.43 -2.01
C ALA A 60 -6.46 2.82 -1.99
N ASN A 61 -7.43 3.54 -2.54
CA ASN A 61 -8.82 3.12 -2.57
C ASN A 61 -9.02 1.87 -3.43
N TYR A 62 -8.30 1.77 -4.54
CA TYR A 62 -8.34 0.60 -5.41
C TYR A 62 -7.81 -0.65 -4.70
N LEU A 63 -6.70 -0.53 -4.01
CA LEU A 63 -6.03 -1.66 -3.35
C LEU A 63 -6.70 -2.07 -2.02
N TYR A 64 -7.41 -1.17 -1.38
CA TYR A 64 -7.99 -1.38 -0.04
C TYR A 64 -8.79 -2.68 0.08
N PRO A 65 -9.78 -2.97 -0.79
CA PRO A 65 -10.58 -4.19 -0.65
C PRO A 65 -9.77 -5.47 -0.84
N PHE A 66 -8.70 -5.43 -1.61
CA PHE A 66 -7.87 -6.63 -1.82
C PHE A 66 -7.10 -7.02 -0.56
N GLY A 67 -6.74 -6.03 0.26
CA GLY A 67 -6.13 -6.30 1.57
C GLY A 67 -7.10 -7.02 2.51
N ILE A 68 -8.34 -6.58 2.58
CA ILE A 68 -9.36 -7.21 3.40
C ILE A 68 -9.63 -8.65 2.92
N LEU A 69 -9.78 -8.84 1.61
CA LEU A 69 -10.04 -10.15 1.03
C LEU A 69 -8.91 -11.13 1.33
N THR A 70 -7.66 -10.67 1.24
CA THR A 70 -6.51 -11.50 1.52
C THR A 70 -6.45 -11.88 3.00
N LEU A 71 -6.72 -10.93 3.89
CA LEU A 71 -6.76 -11.22 5.33
C LEU A 71 -7.89 -12.19 5.68
N SER A 72 -9.07 -12.02 5.07
CA SER A 72 -10.20 -12.91 5.23
C SER A 72 -9.82 -14.34 4.84
N LYS A 73 -9.11 -14.50 3.74
CA LYS A 73 -8.63 -15.81 3.27
C LYS A 73 -7.64 -16.44 4.25
N ILE A 74 -6.68 -15.66 4.74
CA ILE A 74 -5.66 -16.13 5.69
C ILE A 74 -6.30 -16.62 6.99
N LYS A 75 -7.22 -15.83 7.53
CA LYS A 75 -7.87 -16.12 8.81
C LYS A 75 -9.06 -17.07 8.70
N LYS A 76 -9.52 -17.34 7.48
CA LYS A 76 -10.72 -18.15 7.22
C LYS A 76 -11.94 -17.59 7.95
N MET A 77 -12.08 -16.28 7.90
CA MET A 77 -13.15 -15.52 8.55
C MET A 77 -13.87 -14.64 7.53
N ASN A 78 -15.08 -14.22 7.86
CA ASN A 78 -15.84 -13.35 7.00
C ASN A 78 -15.17 -11.98 6.87
N TYR A 79 -15.38 -11.34 5.75
CA TYR A 79 -14.92 -10.00 5.44
C TYR A 79 -15.18 -9.01 6.59
N LYS A 80 -16.40 -9.01 7.13
CA LYS A 80 -16.78 -8.11 8.22
C LYS A 80 -16.02 -8.35 9.51
N ASP A 81 -15.64 -9.60 9.77
CA ASP A 81 -14.97 -9.98 11.01
C ASP A 81 -13.51 -9.56 11.04
N VAL A 82 -12.88 -9.37 9.87
CA VAL A 82 -11.47 -8.96 9.77
C VAL A 82 -11.32 -7.47 9.46
N GLU A 83 -12.39 -6.78 9.08
CA GLU A 83 -12.34 -5.39 8.63
C GLU A 83 -11.74 -4.45 9.68
N LYS A 84 -12.16 -4.58 10.93
CA LYS A 84 -11.66 -3.72 12.01
C LYS A 84 -10.17 -3.90 12.23
N GLU A 85 -9.69 -5.13 12.28
CA GLU A 85 -8.27 -5.43 12.43
C GLU A 85 -7.46 -4.81 11.28
N TYR A 86 -7.95 -4.98 10.06
CA TYR A 86 -7.30 -4.43 8.86
C TYR A 86 -7.26 -2.91 8.90
N MET A 87 -8.38 -2.26 9.21
CA MET A 87 -8.46 -0.80 9.31
C MET A 87 -7.51 -0.25 10.37
N ASP A 88 -7.45 -0.90 11.54
CA ASP A 88 -6.56 -0.48 12.62
C ASP A 88 -5.09 -0.56 12.19
N LYS A 89 -4.73 -1.63 11.49
CA LYS A 89 -3.36 -1.81 10.99
C LYS A 89 -3.02 -0.82 9.89
N VAL A 90 -3.94 -0.56 8.97
CA VAL A 90 -3.75 0.46 7.92
C VAL A 90 -3.56 1.83 8.54
N SER A 91 -4.39 2.20 9.51
CA SER A 91 -4.31 3.50 10.18
C SER A 91 -2.98 3.68 10.91
N SER A 92 -2.54 2.66 11.64
CA SER A 92 -1.27 2.69 12.36
C SER A 92 -0.08 2.80 11.39
N GLN A 93 -0.09 2.02 10.33
CA GLN A 93 0.99 2.01 9.33
C GLN A 93 1.02 3.32 8.53
N THR A 94 -0.15 3.88 8.23
CA THR A 94 -0.26 5.19 7.58
C THR A 94 0.41 6.27 8.44
N ALA A 95 0.16 6.26 9.75
CA ALA A 95 0.78 7.20 10.68
C ALA A 95 2.31 7.03 10.71
N ASP A 96 2.80 5.80 10.68
CA ASP A 96 4.24 5.52 10.65
C ASP A 96 4.89 6.08 9.37
N TYR A 97 4.26 5.89 8.21
CA TYR A 97 4.75 6.45 6.95
C TYR A 97 4.74 7.98 6.97
N MET A 98 3.68 8.58 7.50
CA MET A 98 3.59 10.05 7.59
C MET A 98 4.71 10.60 8.46
N HIS A 99 4.95 9.97 9.60
CA HIS A 99 6.01 10.39 10.50
C HIS A 99 7.39 10.27 9.83
N PHE A 100 7.66 9.14 9.19
CA PHE A 100 8.90 8.91 8.46
C PHE A 100 9.15 9.98 7.39
N MET A 101 8.14 10.28 6.58
CA MET A 101 8.26 11.25 5.49
C MET A 101 8.41 12.68 6.00
N LYS A 102 7.72 13.03 7.09
CA LYS A 102 7.84 14.36 7.69
C LYS A 102 9.23 14.56 8.29
N GLU A 103 9.78 13.56 8.94
CA GLU A 103 11.16 13.63 9.42
C GLU A 103 12.15 13.80 8.27
N ASN A 104 11.95 13.07 7.18
CA ASN A 104 12.79 13.21 5.99
C ASN A 104 12.66 14.59 5.38
N GLY A 105 11.46 15.18 5.38
CA GLY A 105 11.21 16.54 4.89
C GLY A 105 11.99 17.59 5.65
N VAL A 106 12.09 17.44 6.97
CA VAL A 106 12.85 18.35 7.82
C VAL A 106 14.36 18.24 7.51
N THR A 107 14.85 17.03 7.32
CA THR A 107 16.29 16.78 7.10
C THR A 107 16.74 17.12 5.67
N ASN A 108 15.96 16.71 4.67
CA ASN A 108 16.35 16.74 3.25
C ASN A 108 15.54 17.71 2.40
N GLN A 109 14.64 18.48 2.99
CA GLN A 109 13.75 19.41 2.29
C GLN A 109 12.86 18.72 1.24
N SER A 110 12.62 17.42 1.42
CA SER A 110 11.74 16.62 0.56
C SER A 110 11.23 15.44 1.36
N PHE A 111 9.96 15.10 1.22
CA PHE A 111 9.36 14.00 1.96
C PHE A 111 9.88 12.63 1.51
N ILE A 112 10.34 12.51 0.28
CA ILE A 112 10.75 11.21 -0.28
C ILE A 112 12.20 11.16 -0.76
N LYS A 113 12.85 12.31 -1.00
CA LYS A 113 14.22 12.37 -1.52
C LYS A 113 15.19 11.72 -0.52
N GLY A 114 16.05 10.85 -1.02
CA GLY A 114 17.04 10.13 -0.20
C GLY A 114 16.46 8.93 0.53
N THR A 115 15.21 8.54 0.24
CA THR A 115 14.56 7.37 0.83
C THR A 115 14.14 6.39 -0.26
N PHE A 116 13.66 5.22 0.16
CA PHE A 116 13.11 4.20 -0.72
C PHE A 116 11.64 4.44 -1.11
N ILE A 117 11.02 5.53 -0.64
CA ILE A 117 9.57 5.78 -0.81
C ILE A 117 9.19 5.85 -2.30
N GLY A 118 9.98 6.53 -3.13
CA GLY A 118 9.71 6.62 -4.57
C GLY A 118 9.68 5.25 -5.24
N ASP A 119 10.65 4.39 -4.91
CA ASP A 119 10.70 3.03 -5.43
C ASP A 119 9.51 2.20 -4.97
N ASP A 120 9.11 2.34 -3.71
CA ASP A 120 7.97 1.62 -3.16
C ASP A 120 6.66 2.07 -3.80
N LEU A 121 6.51 3.36 -4.10
CA LEU A 121 5.33 3.85 -4.83
C LEU A 121 5.24 3.23 -6.22
N ASN A 122 6.37 3.14 -6.92
CA ASN A 122 6.41 2.48 -8.23
C ASN A 122 6.04 0.99 -8.11
N PHE A 123 6.56 0.33 -7.09
CA PHE A 123 6.22 -1.08 -6.82
C PHE A 123 4.72 -1.26 -6.56
N CYS A 124 4.12 -0.36 -5.79
CA CYS A 124 2.68 -0.38 -5.52
C CYS A 124 1.86 -0.19 -6.81
N ASN A 125 2.33 0.66 -7.72
CA ASN A 125 1.68 0.85 -9.02
C ASN A 125 1.79 -0.41 -9.90
N GLU A 126 2.90 -1.13 -9.83
CA GLU A 126 3.07 -2.41 -10.52
C GLU A 126 2.09 -3.46 -9.99
N ILE A 127 1.89 -3.50 -8.68
CA ILE A 127 0.93 -4.40 -8.04
C ILE A 127 -0.48 -4.07 -8.50
N ARG A 128 -0.85 -2.79 -8.50
CA ARG A 128 -2.16 -2.36 -8.98
C ARG A 128 -2.37 -2.79 -10.44
N SER A 129 -1.39 -2.54 -11.29
CA SER A 129 -1.46 -2.91 -12.71
C SER A 129 -1.61 -4.42 -12.90
N ALA A 130 -0.88 -5.22 -12.13
CA ALA A 130 -0.97 -6.67 -12.17
C ALA A 130 -2.38 -7.16 -11.79
N ILE A 131 -2.98 -6.55 -10.77
CA ILE A 131 -4.35 -6.87 -10.35
C ILE A 131 -5.34 -6.48 -11.45
N GLU A 132 -5.21 -5.29 -12.02
CA GLU A 132 -6.09 -4.81 -13.09
C GLU A 132 -6.04 -5.74 -14.30
N ILE A 133 -4.86 -6.18 -14.71
CA ILE A 133 -4.68 -7.11 -15.83
C ILE A 133 -5.35 -8.44 -15.53
N THR A 134 -5.14 -8.98 -14.33
CA THR A 134 -5.71 -10.27 -13.92
C THR A 134 -7.23 -10.21 -13.94
N ILE A 135 -7.84 -9.14 -13.42
CA ILE A 135 -9.29 -8.96 -13.42
C ILE A 135 -9.81 -8.85 -14.85
N SER A 136 -9.14 -8.07 -15.71
CA SER A 136 -9.51 -7.91 -17.12
C SER A 136 -9.52 -9.24 -17.87
N GLU A 137 -8.48 -10.04 -17.69
CA GLU A 137 -8.37 -11.36 -18.33
C GLU A 137 -9.43 -12.33 -17.82
N THR A 138 -9.71 -12.32 -16.52
CA THR A 138 -10.76 -13.15 -15.92
C THR A 138 -12.12 -12.78 -16.50
N ASN A 139 -12.41 -11.48 -16.65
CA ASN A 139 -13.67 -11.02 -17.23
C ASN A 139 -13.81 -11.42 -18.70
N LYS A 140 -12.72 -11.38 -19.47
CA LYS A 140 -12.72 -11.84 -20.86
C LYS A 140 -13.06 -13.32 -20.97
N LEU A 141 -12.49 -14.15 -20.08
CA LEU A 141 -12.79 -15.58 -20.05
C LEU A 141 -14.25 -15.85 -19.70
N LYS A 142 -14.83 -15.09 -18.77
CA LYS A 142 -16.23 -15.22 -18.38
C LYS A 142 -17.17 -14.82 -19.54
N SER A 143 -16.81 -13.80 -20.31
CA SER A 143 -17.64 -13.34 -21.42
C SER A 143 -17.65 -14.29 -22.61
N LYS A 144 -16.68 -15.21 -22.71
CA LYS A 144 -16.61 -16.22 -23.76
C LYS A 144 -17.42 -17.49 -23.45
N ASN A 145 -17.86 -17.63 -22.23
CA ASN A 145 -18.69 -18.73 -21.78
C ASN A 145 -20.17 -18.29 -21.71
#